data_513814f5102547dd40acc10cf39dc8c8
#
_entry.id   513814f5102547dd40acc10cf39dc8c8
#
_cell.length_a   1.000
_cell.length_b   1.000
_cell.length_c   1.000
_cell.angle_alpha   90.00
_cell.angle_beta   90.00
_cell.angle_gamma   90.00
#
_symmetry.space_group_name_H-M   'P 1'
#
loop_
_entity.id
_entity.type
_entity.pdbx_description
1 polymer ?
#
loop_
_entity_poly.entity_id
_entity_poly.type
_entity_poly.pdbx_seq_one_letter_code
_entity_poly.pdbx_strand_id
1 'polypeptide(L)'
;MEIFVLKSDEVAAITRGTHGNPHHILGMHQCLNDCYVNAYLPRATAAFVLRINEETGEPIFKYPMTEIGSQGFFTVKIEDSGAFAYKLITEGEQAAEFYDPYSFGYSVDPVNVMKVVNGDDGILSDFHVKDLFGARQITLDGVQGVSFCMNMPGATRVSVVGDFNGWDGRVNPMRRIDYTDMFELFIPGDLMNTRYKFEALYRDGNTDIFADPYAEVYEVAPGNASVLAKLEYSWSDSSYMKKRGSVSAPVNIYEVHMPTWKRNSDGYPLNYLEFGKEAAMYVKNMGYNYIQFMPLMEYRDDNGWGYDTVGMFAPTSRFGTPTEFMAMVDHFHSKGIGVIMDMVSVRDVDCIAYWIDTYHLDGVRLEDEELIRALRTTLGTAGDAVMTDLRWNNEAVSRVTDFMMIPPVNRGSFTDYTCGIPFDEKDDTVWALSHDEVAYERGSYASKMSGGYEDKYADLRLLFGLTMSLPGRKLTFMGQELGGFAGFDGRTQIDWSVLEFDANSYFQKYIKELNKLYDTKNALCGDGRDLAGSALDIQEKGQVISFVRHGLDVADDVYIVCNFGLKNVTGYKLPVETDGKYREIFSSDNLKYGGEGNNNKGYETAADGVIEVSAPALSFAVFAHVK
;
A
#
# COMPACT_ATOMS: atom_id res chain seq x y z
N MET A 1 -37.19 -28.16 26.11
CA MET A 1 -37.80 -27.69 24.85
C MET A 1 -38.54 -26.41 25.21
N GLU A 2 -37.95 -25.25 24.86
CA GLU A 2 -38.63 -23.98 25.09
C GLU A 2 -39.82 -23.88 24.13
N ILE A 3 -40.97 -23.47 24.64
CA ILE A 3 -42.15 -23.24 23.80
C ILE A 3 -41.97 -21.86 23.15
N PHE A 4 -41.90 -21.80 21.82
CA PHE A 4 -41.89 -20.54 21.10
C PHE A 4 -43.20 -19.77 21.37
N VAL A 5 -43.07 -18.56 21.93
CA VAL A 5 -44.19 -17.63 22.15
C VAL A 5 -43.79 -16.28 21.65
N LEU A 6 -44.46 -15.82 20.61
CA LEU A 6 -44.24 -14.49 20.06
C LEU A 6 -44.76 -13.40 21.02
N LYS A 7 -43.88 -12.56 21.57
CA LYS A 7 -44.23 -11.50 22.51
C LYS A 7 -44.33 -10.16 21.78
N SER A 8 -45.26 -9.32 22.26
CA SER A 8 -45.54 -8.01 21.64
C SER A 8 -44.36 -7.03 21.74
N ASP A 9 -43.53 -7.12 22.76
CA ASP A 9 -42.32 -6.32 22.94
C ASP A 9 -41.20 -6.75 21.99
N GLU A 10 -41.09 -8.04 21.69
CA GLU A 10 -40.14 -8.56 20.68
C GLU A 10 -40.52 -8.12 19.27
N VAL A 11 -41.83 -8.19 18.90
CA VAL A 11 -42.34 -7.66 17.63
C VAL A 11 -42.05 -6.16 17.54
N ALA A 12 -42.31 -5.41 18.61
CA ALA A 12 -42.01 -3.99 18.66
C ALA A 12 -40.51 -3.70 18.54
N ALA A 13 -39.63 -4.53 19.11
CA ALA A 13 -38.18 -4.38 18.98
C ALA A 13 -37.68 -4.64 17.53
N ILE A 14 -38.24 -5.65 16.84
CA ILE A 14 -37.96 -5.90 15.41
C ILE A 14 -38.39 -4.70 14.56
N THR A 15 -39.66 -4.28 14.68
CA THR A 15 -40.22 -3.21 13.85
C THR A 15 -39.55 -1.85 14.07
N ARG A 16 -39.01 -1.61 15.28
CA ARG A 16 -38.21 -0.41 15.61
C ARG A 16 -36.73 -0.55 15.26
N GLY A 17 -36.28 -1.74 14.88
CA GLY A 17 -34.88 -1.99 14.60
C GLY A 17 -33.98 -1.94 15.85
N THR A 18 -34.44 -2.41 16.99
CA THR A 18 -33.68 -2.42 18.24
C THR A 18 -33.39 -3.83 18.77
N HIS A 19 -33.82 -4.86 18.07
CA HIS A 19 -33.61 -6.25 18.48
C HIS A 19 -32.18 -6.73 18.16
N GLY A 20 -31.46 -7.21 19.17
CA GLY A 20 -30.03 -7.57 19.05
C GLY A 20 -29.76 -8.98 18.50
N ASN A 21 -30.78 -9.86 18.43
CA ASN A 21 -30.65 -11.19 17.84
C ASN A 21 -31.95 -11.57 17.09
N PRO A 22 -32.09 -11.15 15.83
CA PRO A 22 -33.31 -11.29 15.04
C PRO A 22 -33.70 -12.75 14.78
N HIS A 23 -32.74 -13.68 14.69
CA HIS A 23 -32.99 -15.09 14.44
C HIS A 23 -33.79 -15.79 15.58
N HIS A 24 -33.90 -15.18 16.76
CA HIS A 24 -34.79 -15.68 17.81
C HIS A 24 -36.26 -15.41 17.51
N ILE A 25 -36.57 -14.49 16.60
CA ILE A 25 -37.93 -14.06 16.29
C ILE A 25 -38.29 -14.30 14.84
N LEU A 26 -37.40 -13.89 13.92
CA LEU A 26 -37.57 -14.03 12.46
C LEU A 26 -37.16 -15.45 12.03
N GLY A 27 -37.71 -15.87 10.88
CA GLY A 27 -37.47 -17.22 10.35
C GLY A 27 -38.52 -18.24 10.84
N MET A 28 -38.19 -19.51 10.69
CA MET A 28 -39.06 -20.63 11.10
C MET A 28 -38.71 -21.12 12.51
N HIS A 29 -39.74 -21.21 13.37
CA HIS A 29 -39.62 -21.68 14.73
C HIS A 29 -40.55 -22.88 14.97
N GLN A 30 -39.98 -23.99 15.42
CA GLN A 30 -40.77 -25.18 15.78
C GLN A 30 -41.28 -25.08 17.21
N CYS A 31 -42.57 -25.27 17.40
CA CYS A 31 -43.23 -25.31 18.70
C CYS A 31 -44.13 -26.54 18.81
N LEU A 32 -43.72 -27.54 19.55
CA LEU A 32 -44.39 -28.84 19.65
C LEU A 32 -44.51 -29.49 18.26
N ASN A 33 -45.74 -29.68 17.78
CA ASN A 33 -46.03 -30.24 16.46
C ASN A 33 -46.24 -29.17 15.36
N ASP A 34 -46.23 -27.89 15.73
CA ASP A 34 -46.53 -26.78 14.83
C ASP A 34 -45.25 -26.00 14.45
N CYS A 35 -45.26 -25.36 13.28
CA CYS A 35 -44.24 -24.40 12.89
C CYS A 35 -44.81 -22.98 12.82
N TYR A 36 -44.05 -22.01 13.27
CA TYR A 36 -44.30 -20.59 13.06
C TYR A 36 -43.25 -20.01 12.12
N VAL A 37 -43.68 -19.23 11.12
CA VAL A 37 -42.79 -18.47 10.29
C VAL A 37 -43.10 -16.99 10.48
N ASN A 38 -42.09 -16.23 10.88
CA ASN A 38 -42.17 -14.79 11.09
C ASN A 38 -41.23 -14.05 10.18
N ALA A 39 -41.70 -12.95 9.56
CA ALA A 39 -40.91 -12.13 8.68
C ALA A 39 -41.21 -10.63 8.88
N TYR A 40 -40.18 -9.79 8.78
CA TYR A 40 -40.31 -8.34 8.75
C TYR A 40 -40.15 -7.82 7.31
N LEU A 41 -41.25 -7.41 6.72
CA LEU A 41 -41.39 -7.05 5.30
C LEU A 41 -42.13 -5.72 5.17
N PRO A 42 -41.49 -4.58 5.55
CA PRO A 42 -42.18 -3.30 5.74
C PRO A 42 -42.75 -2.68 4.45
N ARG A 43 -42.41 -3.20 3.28
CA ARG A 43 -42.90 -2.73 1.98
C ARG A 43 -43.89 -3.67 1.32
N ALA A 44 -44.19 -4.79 1.95
CA ALA A 44 -45.16 -5.76 1.45
C ALA A 44 -46.59 -5.37 1.83
N THR A 45 -47.53 -5.51 0.93
CA THR A 45 -48.97 -5.41 1.20
C THR A 45 -49.59 -6.77 1.54
N ALA A 46 -48.95 -7.87 1.13
CA ALA A 46 -49.25 -9.24 1.51
C ALA A 46 -47.97 -10.07 1.46
N ALA A 47 -47.91 -11.11 2.30
CA ALA A 47 -46.81 -12.05 2.34
C ALA A 47 -47.27 -13.50 2.43
N PHE A 48 -46.47 -14.42 1.93
CA PHE A 48 -46.75 -15.84 1.92
C PHE A 48 -45.48 -16.65 2.18
N VAL A 49 -45.63 -17.81 2.84
CA VAL A 49 -44.62 -18.85 2.91
C VAL A 49 -44.87 -19.86 1.81
N LEU A 50 -43.90 -20.05 0.92
CA LEU A 50 -43.92 -21.06 -0.13
C LEU A 50 -43.08 -22.25 0.32
N ARG A 51 -43.70 -23.33 0.74
CA ARG A 51 -43.03 -24.60 1.01
C ARG A 51 -42.49 -25.18 -0.29
N ILE A 52 -41.23 -25.57 -0.30
CA ILE A 52 -40.55 -26.17 -1.45
C ILE A 52 -40.02 -27.57 -1.12
N ASN A 53 -39.81 -28.37 -2.12
CA ASN A 53 -39.08 -29.64 -2.04
C ASN A 53 -37.60 -29.35 -1.85
N GLU A 54 -36.95 -29.93 -0.84
CA GLU A 54 -35.54 -29.68 -0.51
C GLU A 54 -34.59 -30.14 -1.59
N GLU A 55 -34.92 -31.22 -2.34
CA GLU A 55 -34.05 -31.77 -3.38
C GLU A 55 -34.24 -31.10 -4.73
N THR A 56 -35.49 -30.75 -5.10
CA THR A 56 -35.81 -30.23 -6.43
C THR A 56 -36.04 -28.72 -6.47
N GLY A 57 -36.28 -28.08 -5.31
CA GLY A 57 -36.69 -26.67 -5.22
C GLY A 57 -38.11 -26.38 -5.69
N GLU A 58 -38.88 -27.41 -6.13
CA GLU A 58 -40.21 -27.26 -6.67
C GLU A 58 -41.24 -26.85 -5.60
N PRO A 59 -42.19 -25.94 -5.92
CA PRO A 59 -43.23 -25.52 -5.02
C PRO A 59 -44.13 -26.67 -4.60
N ILE A 60 -44.41 -26.78 -3.31
CA ILE A 60 -45.35 -27.78 -2.75
C ILE A 60 -46.67 -27.11 -2.34
N PHE A 61 -46.59 -26.06 -1.51
CA PHE A 61 -47.77 -25.38 -0.99
C PHE A 61 -47.46 -23.92 -0.61
N LYS A 62 -48.45 -23.03 -0.74
CA LYS A 62 -48.34 -21.60 -0.41
C LYS A 62 -49.27 -21.28 0.78
N TYR A 63 -48.70 -20.81 1.89
CA TYR A 63 -49.42 -20.43 3.11
C TYR A 63 -49.51 -18.90 3.20
N PRO A 64 -50.71 -18.30 3.32
CA PRO A 64 -50.85 -16.86 3.54
C PRO A 64 -50.37 -16.47 4.92
N MET A 65 -49.64 -15.37 5.06
CA MET A 65 -49.22 -14.80 6.35
C MET A 65 -50.18 -13.69 6.77
N THR A 66 -50.29 -13.49 8.08
CA THR A 66 -51.10 -12.42 8.69
C THR A 66 -50.16 -11.30 9.18
N GLU A 67 -50.44 -10.06 8.80
CA GLU A 67 -49.71 -8.90 9.32
C GLU A 67 -50.15 -8.59 10.76
N ILE A 68 -49.19 -8.38 11.66
CA ILE A 68 -49.40 -7.97 13.04
C ILE A 68 -49.09 -6.49 13.20
N GLY A 69 -50.08 -5.69 13.59
CA GLY A 69 -49.88 -4.31 14.01
C GLY A 69 -49.64 -3.30 12.87
N SER A 70 -49.90 -3.65 11.61
CA SER A 70 -49.78 -2.75 10.42
C SER A 70 -48.43 -2.05 10.30
N GLN A 71 -47.35 -2.77 10.61
CA GLN A 71 -45.96 -2.25 10.57
C GLN A 71 -45.01 -3.12 9.74
N GLY A 72 -45.58 -4.02 8.89
CA GLY A 72 -44.80 -4.91 8.03
C GLY A 72 -44.28 -6.16 8.73
N PHE A 73 -44.76 -6.50 9.94
CA PHE A 73 -44.44 -7.76 10.59
C PHE A 73 -45.50 -8.81 10.24
N PHE A 74 -45.09 -9.86 9.56
CA PHE A 74 -45.94 -10.94 9.08
C PHE A 74 -45.67 -12.25 9.85
N THR A 75 -46.70 -13.02 10.16
CA THR A 75 -46.60 -14.32 10.82
C THR A 75 -47.57 -15.31 10.21
N VAL A 76 -47.23 -16.61 10.27
CA VAL A 76 -48.13 -17.70 9.97
C VAL A 76 -47.84 -18.89 10.91
N LYS A 77 -48.89 -19.51 11.43
CA LYS A 77 -48.85 -20.80 12.14
C LYS A 77 -49.21 -21.92 11.15
N ILE A 78 -48.37 -22.92 11.04
CA ILE A 78 -48.58 -24.11 10.21
C ILE A 78 -48.70 -25.32 11.15
N GLU A 79 -49.92 -25.85 11.24
CA GLU A 79 -50.28 -26.93 12.16
C GLU A 79 -49.76 -28.28 11.67
N ASP A 80 -49.45 -29.18 12.61
CA ASP A 80 -48.98 -30.55 12.37
C ASP A 80 -47.80 -30.63 11.37
N SER A 81 -46.90 -29.67 11.43
CA SER A 81 -45.73 -29.59 10.54
C SER A 81 -44.43 -29.52 11.31
N GLY A 82 -43.49 -30.39 10.95
CA GLY A 82 -42.07 -30.21 11.27
C GLY A 82 -41.43 -29.11 10.43
N ALA A 83 -40.15 -28.82 10.71
CA ALA A 83 -39.36 -27.87 9.87
C ALA A 83 -39.28 -28.35 8.42
N PHE A 84 -39.29 -27.42 7.49
CA PHE A 84 -39.23 -27.68 6.04
C PHE A 84 -38.53 -26.53 5.30
N ALA A 85 -38.04 -26.79 4.10
CA ALA A 85 -37.48 -25.76 3.22
C ALA A 85 -38.56 -24.84 2.63
N TYR A 86 -38.31 -23.55 2.63
CA TYR A 86 -39.28 -22.57 2.15
C TYR A 86 -38.65 -21.33 1.57
N LYS A 87 -39.45 -20.61 0.82
CA LYS A 87 -39.21 -19.23 0.37
C LYS A 87 -40.31 -18.31 0.88
N LEU A 88 -40.03 -17.01 0.90
CA LEU A 88 -41.03 -15.98 1.11
C LEU A 88 -41.48 -15.43 -0.25
N ILE A 89 -42.78 -15.11 -0.36
CA ILE A 89 -43.36 -14.38 -1.48
C ILE A 89 -43.96 -13.10 -0.93
N THR A 90 -43.65 -11.98 -1.54
CA THR A 90 -44.24 -10.67 -1.23
C THR A 90 -45.09 -10.15 -2.37
N GLU A 91 -46.17 -9.40 -2.03
CA GLU A 91 -46.94 -8.59 -2.96
C GLU A 91 -46.85 -7.12 -2.54
N GLY A 92 -46.99 -6.19 -3.48
CA GLY A 92 -46.87 -4.75 -3.25
C GLY A 92 -45.84 -4.10 -4.19
N GLU A 93 -45.24 -3.00 -3.75
CA GLU A 93 -44.28 -2.25 -4.58
C GLU A 93 -43.02 -3.05 -4.93
N GLN A 94 -42.65 -4.01 -4.10
CA GLN A 94 -41.52 -4.92 -4.30
C GLN A 94 -41.98 -6.38 -4.23
N ALA A 95 -42.81 -6.78 -5.22
CA ALA A 95 -43.22 -8.16 -5.37
C ALA A 95 -42.00 -9.04 -5.70
N ALA A 96 -41.71 -10.06 -4.88
CA ALA A 96 -40.54 -10.93 -5.04
C ALA A 96 -40.80 -12.32 -4.47
N GLU A 97 -40.04 -13.30 -4.97
CA GLU A 97 -39.89 -14.63 -4.37
C GLU A 97 -38.42 -14.81 -4.01
N PHE A 98 -38.10 -15.10 -2.74
CA PHE A 98 -36.74 -15.22 -2.25
C PHE A 98 -36.66 -16.17 -1.06
N TYR A 99 -35.48 -16.75 -0.84
CA TYR A 99 -35.20 -17.49 0.38
C TYR A 99 -35.14 -16.55 1.58
N ASP A 100 -35.73 -16.96 2.71
CA ASP A 100 -35.68 -16.17 3.93
C ASP A 100 -34.25 -16.16 4.51
N PRO A 101 -33.60 -14.99 4.65
CA PRO A 101 -32.27 -14.91 5.27
C PRO A 101 -32.20 -15.54 6.67
N TYR A 102 -33.30 -15.51 7.40
CA TYR A 102 -33.39 -16.01 8.79
C TYR A 102 -33.68 -17.50 8.89
N SER A 103 -33.80 -18.22 7.76
CA SER A 103 -33.94 -19.67 7.72
C SER A 103 -32.62 -20.45 7.76
N PHE A 104 -31.47 -19.74 7.60
CA PHE A 104 -30.16 -20.35 7.51
C PHE A 104 -29.42 -20.45 8.85
N GLY A 105 -28.58 -21.46 8.99
CA GLY A 105 -27.61 -21.61 10.06
C GLY A 105 -26.50 -20.54 10.01
N TYR A 106 -25.46 -20.74 10.84
CA TYR A 106 -24.30 -19.84 10.80
C TYR A 106 -23.59 -19.92 9.46
N SER A 107 -23.28 -18.75 8.89
CA SER A 107 -22.54 -18.62 7.63
C SER A 107 -21.03 -18.54 7.81
N VAL A 108 -20.57 -18.55 9.06
CA VAL A 108 -19.16 -18.52 9.46
C VAL A 108 -18.79 -19.79 10.24
N ASP A 109 -17.54 -20.23 10.10
CA ASP A 109 -17.05 -21.40 10.84
C ASP A 109 -16.90 -21.06 12.34
N PRO A 110 -17.60 -21.76 13.25
CA PRO A 110 -17.47 -21.54 14.69
C PRO A 110 -16.04 -21.72 15.23
N VAL A 111 -15.22 -22.57 14.59
CA VAL A 111 -13.82 -22.77 15.00
C VAL A 111 -13.01 -21.50 14.75
N ASN A 112 -13.18 -20.86 13.59
CA ASN A 112 -12.50 -19.61 13.26
C ASN A 112 -13.01 -18.45 14.13
N VAL A 113 -14.31 -18.40 14.42
CA VAL A 113 -14.88 -17.45 15.40
C VAL A 113 -14.16 -17.57 16.74
N MET A 114 -14.00 -18.79 17.25
CA MET A 114 -13.35 -19.02 18.55
C MET A 114 -11.86 -18.69 18.54
N LYS A 115 -11.16 -18.86 17.43
CA LYS A 115 -9.77 -18.42 17.29
C LYS A 115 -9.65 -16.90 17.49
N VAL A 116 -10.46 -16.12 16.78
CA VAL A 116 -10.48 -14.64 16.92
C VAL A 116 -10.86 -14.22 18.35
N VAL A 117 -11.86 -14.86 18.96
CA VAL A 117 -12.25 -14.58 20.36
C VAL A 117 -11.10 -14.82 21.35
N ASN A 118 -10.25 -15.81 21.06
CA ASN A 118 -9.09 -16.14 21.89
C ASN A 118 -7.84 -15.30 21.57
N GLY A 119 -7.96 -14.30 20.69
CA GLY A 119 -6.86 -13.41 20.30
C GLY A 119 -5.94 -13.97 19.21
N ASP A 120 -6.39 -15.00 18.49
CA ASP A 120 -5.73 -15.45 17.27
C ASP A 120 -6.16 -14.53 16.12
N ASP A 121 -5.23 -13.74 15.64
CA ASP A 121 -5.42 -12.78 14.54
C ASP A 121 -5.12 -13.40 13.15
N GLY A 122 -4.97 -14.71 13.08
CA GLY A 122 -4.63 -15.42 11.83
C GLY A 122 -3.13 -15.62 11.60
N ILE A 123 -2.24 -14.91 12.32
CA ILE A 123 -0.78 -14.97 12.12
C ILE A 123 -0.21 -16.39 12.29
N LEU A 124 -0.81 -17.18 13.16
CA LEU A 124 -0.33 -18.53 13.51
C LEU A 124 -1.29 -19.65 13.07
N SER A 125 -2.31 -19.35 12.28
CA SER A 125 -3.35 -20.31 11.88
C SER A 125 -3.48 -20.44 10.37
N ASP A 126 -4.13 -21.52 9.95
CA ASP A 126 -4.39 -21.82 8.54
C ASP A 126 -5.59 -21.03 7.96
N PHE A 127 -6.13 -20.02 8.68
CA PHE A 127 -7.20 -19.17 8.19
C PHE A 127 -6.77 -17.71 8.14
N HIS A 128 -7.33 -16.97 7.21
CA HIS A 128 -7.14 -15.53 7.12
C HIS A 128 -8.34 -14.80 7.75
N VAL A 129 -8.09 -13.73 8.48
CA VAL A 129 -9.14 -12.92 9.11
C VAL A 129 -10.13 -12.40 8.07
N LYS A 130 -9.67 -12.12 6.86
CA LYS A 130 -10.51 -11.76 5.71
C LYS A 130 -11.49 -12.88 5.31
N ASP A 131 -11.16 -14.16 5.53
CA ASP A 131 -12.07 -15.29 5.25
C ASP A 131 -13.23 -15.40 6.25
N LEU A 132 -13.16 -14.63 7.32
CA LEU A 132 -14.22 -14.55 8.33
C LEU A 132 -15.02 -13.26 8.20
N PHE A 133 -14.37 -12.11 8.11
CA PHE A 133 -14.99 -10.80 8.13
C PHE A 133 -15.36 -10.24 6.75
N GLY A 134 -16.21 -9.18 6.77
CA GLY A 134 -16.70 -8.52 5.58
C GLY A 134 -17.82 -9.29 4.87
N ALA A 135 -18.01 -8.97 3.61
CA ALA A 135 -19.01 -9.60 2.74
C ALA A 135 -18.34 -10.61 1.80
N ARG A 136 -18.82 -11.84 1.81
CA ARG A 136 -18.25 -12.95 1.04
C ARG A 136 -19.33 -13.74 0.31
N GLN A 137 -19.14 -13.96 -0.97
CA GLN A 137 -20.02 -14.84 -1.75
C GLN A 137 -19.77 -16.31 -1.35
N ILE A 138 -20.78 -16.97 -0.88
CA ILE A 138 -20.73 -18.40 -0.47
C ILE A 138 -21.95 -19.16 -0.96
N THR A 139 -21.87 -20.49 -0.87
CA THR A 139 -23.02 -21.39 -0.98
C THR A 139 -23.29 -22.00 0.38
N LEU A 140 -24.45 -21.75 0.96
CA LEU A 140 -24.88 -22.30 2.23
C LEU A 140 -26.14 -23.14 2.02
N ASP A 141 -26.13 -24.39 2.51
CA ASP A 141 -27.22 -25.35 2.32
C ASP A 141 -27.72 -25.47 0.86
N GLY A 142 -26.77 -25.41 -0.10
CA GLY A 142 -27.06 -25.48 -1.53
C GLY A 142 -27.59 -24.18 -2.14
N VAL A 143 -27.73 -23.10 -1.38
CA VAL A 143 -28.21 -21.79 -1.86
C VAL A 143 -27.06 -20.81 -1.97
N GLN A 144 -26.89 -20.19 -3.13
CA GLN A 144 -25.92 -19.12 -3.32
C GLN A 144 -26.40 -17.82 -2.66
N GLY A 145 -25.47 -17.09 -2.06
CA GLY A 145 -25.73 -15.81 -1.41
C GLY A 145 -24.47 -15.16 -0.89
N VAL A 146 -24.63 -14.17 -0.03
CA VAL A 146 -23.54 -13.40 0.57
C VAL A 146 -23.59 -13.56 2.09
N SER A 147 -22.49 -14.02 2.68
CA SER A 147 -22.24 -14.00 4.12
C SER A 147 -21.65 -12.65 4.50
N PHE A 148 -22.26 -11.97 5.45
CA PHE A 148 -21.75 -10.76 6.07
C PHE A 148 -21.34 -11.08 7.50
N CYS A 149 -20.11 -10.71 7.88
CA CYS A 149 -19.61 -10.88 9.25
C CYS A 149 -18.79 -9.66 9.67
N MET A 150 -19.01 -9.20 10.92
CA MET A 150 -18.31 -8.05 11.46
C MET A 150 -18.12 -8.18 12.96
N ASN A 151 -16.94 -7.80 13.45
CA ASN A 151 -16.67 -7.66 14.88
C ASN A 151 -16.98 -6.22 15.32
N MET A 152 -17.99 -6.02 16.18
CA MET A 152 -18.46 -4.70 16.60
C MET A 152 -18.61 -4.61 18.13
N PRO A 153 -17.49 -4.40 18.84
CA PRO A 153 -17.52 -4.28 20.30
C PRO A 153 -18.42 -3.13 20.76
N GLY A 154 -19.30 -3.45 21.72
CA GLY A 154 -20.21 -2.48 22.32
C GLY A 154 -21.50 -2.20 21.53
N ALA A 155 -21.62 -2.67 20.28
CA ALA A 155 -22.89 -2.58 19.55
C ALA A 155 -23.96 -3.49 20.17
N THR A 156 -25.20 -3.01 20.21
CA THR A 156 -26.36 -3.80 20.62
C THR A 156 -27.05 -4.47 19.45
N ARG A 157 -26.92 -3.88 18.25
CA ARG A 157 -27.40 -4.41 16.97
C ARG A 157 -26.44 -3.98 15.87
N VAL A 158 -26.21 -4.85 14.92
CA VAL A 158 -25.58 -4.53 13.62
C VAL A 158 -26.53 -4.96 12.52
N SER A 159 -26.65 -4.18 11.47
CA SER A 159 -27.45 -4.48 10.28
C SER A 159 -26.65 -4.27 9.02
N VAL A 160 -26.92 -5.04 7.98
CA VAL A 160 -26.44 -4.73 6.63
C VAL A 160 -27.47 -3.84 5.94
N VAL A 161 -27.02 -2.72 5.41
CA VAL A 161 -27.85 -1.76 4.65
C VAL A 161 -27.27 -1.61 3.24
N GLY A 162 -28.12 -1.52 2.23
CA GLY A 162 -27.65 -1.41 0.86
C GLY A 162 -28.77 -1.25 -0.17
N ASP A 163 -28.41 -1.26 -1.44
CA ASP A 163 -29.34 -1.12 -2.56
C ASP A 163 -30.43 -2.20 -2.53
N PHE A 164 -30.08 -3.41 -2.07
CA PHE A 164 -30.96 -4.58 -2.02
C PHE A 164 -32.09 -4.47 -0.97
N ASN A 165 -31.94 -3.62 0.04
CA ASN A 165 -32.96 -3.44 1.10
C ASN A 165 -33.41 -1.98 1.27
N GLY A 166 -33.03 -1.11 0.31
CA GLY A 166 -33.37 0.31 0.31
C GLY A 166 -32.74 1.09 1.48
N TRP A 167 -31.60 0.62 1.97
CA TRP A 167 -30.81 1.26 3.04
C TRP A 167 -31.55 1.31 4.39
N ASP A 168 -32.48 0.36 4.63
CA ASP A 168 -33.27 0.27 5.85
C ASP A 168 -32.65 -0.77 6.81
N GLY A 169 -32.00 -0.29 7.87
CA GLY A 169 -31.33 -1.14 8.86
C GLY A 169 -32.26 -2.07 9.68
N ARG A 170 -33.57 -1.92 9.53
CA ARG A 170 -34.56 -2.80 10.15
C ARG A 170 -34.77 -4.10 9.37
N VAL A 171 -34.43 -4.12 8.06
CA VAL A 171 -34.74 -5.23 7.16
C VAL A 171 -33.78 -6.40 7.31
N ASN A 172 -32.48 -6.11 7.42
CA ASN A 172 -31.43 -7.13 7.51
C ASN A 172 -30.56 -6.96 8.77
N PRO A 173 -31.16 -6.96 9.99
CA PRO A 173 -30.37 -7.03 11.20
C PRO A 173 -29.65 -8.39 11.30
N MET A 174 -28.38 -8.35 11.73
CA MET A 174 -27.52 -9.51 11.88
C MET A 174 -27.71 -10.15 13.25
N ARG A 175 -27.51 -11.47 13.35
CA ARG A 175 -27.47 -12.13 14.66
C ARG A 175 -26.11 -11.94 15.31
N ARG A 176 -26.10 -11.73 16.60
CA ARG A 176 -24.89 -11.82 17.41
C ARG A 176 -24.51 -13.29 17.58
N ILE A 177 -23.25 -13.63 17.38
CA ILE A 177 -22.72 -14.95 17.72
C ILE A 177 -22.55 -14.98 19.24
N ASP A 178 -23.14 -15.96 19.89
CA ASP A 178 -23.26 -16.05 21.34
C ASP A 178 -21.91 -15.85 22.05
N TYR A 179 -21.95 -15.04 23.13
CA TYR A 179 -20.79 -14.70 23.96
C TYR A 179 -19.65 -13.95 23.24
N THR A 180 -19.91 -13.37 22.06
CA THR A 180 -18.93 -12.60 21.30
C THR A 180 -19.46 -11.21 20.95
N ASP A 181 -18.62 -10.36 20.39
CA ASP A 181 -19.02 -9.11 19.74
C ASP A 181 -19.11 -9.23 18.22
N MET A 182 -19.14 -10.45 17.72
CA MET A 182 -19.30 -10.72 16.29
C MET A 182 -20.77 -10.82 15.89
N PHE A 183 -21.08 -10.24 14.75
CA PHE A 183 -22.41 -10.28 14.12
C PHE A 183 -22.27 -10.89 12.73
N GLU A 184 -23.22 -11.75 12.35
CA GLU A 184 -23.24 -12.35 11.02
C GLU A 184 -24.68 -12.45 10.48
N LEU A 185 -24.78 -12.48 9.14
CA LEU A 185 -26.02 -12.75 8.41
C LEU A 185 -25.69 -13.32 7.03
N PHE A 186 -26.37 -14.37 6.64
CA PHE A 186 -26.39 -14.84 5.26
C PHE A 186 -27.58 -14.24 4.52
N ILE A 187 -27.35 -13.53 3.42
CA ILE A 187 -28.40 -13.02 2.54
C ILE A 187 -28.36 -13.83 1.24
N PRO A 188 -29.36 -14.69 0.99
CA PRO A 188 -29.44 -15.50 -0.21
C PRO A 188 -29.74 -14.66 -1.44
N GLY A 189 -29.23 -15.08 -2.60
CA GLY A 189 -29.42 -14.43 -3.90
C GLY A 189 -28.17 -13.78 -4.46
N ASP A 190 -28.31 -13.24 -5.65
CA ASP A 190 -27.25 -12.50 -6.33
C ASP A 190 -27.30 -11.02 -5.92
N LEU A 191 -26.32 -10.60 -5.11
CA LEU A 191 -26.15 -9.22 -4.68
C LEU A 191 -24.97 -8.53 -5.36
N MET A 192 -24.37 -9.15 -6.39
CA MET A 192 -23.20 -8.59 -7.05
C MET A 192 -23.50 -7.22 -7.67
N ASN A 193 -22.49 -6.35 -7.64
CA ASN A 193 -22.55 -4.97 -8.09
C ASN A 193 -23.52 -4.06 -7.30
N THR A 194 -23.98 -4.48 -6.12
CA THR A 194 -24.76 -3.63 -5.23
C THR A 194 -23.88 -2.95 -4.20
N ARG A 195 -24.29 -1.76 -3.78
CA ARG A 195 -23.65 -0.98 -2.73
C ARG A 195 -24.21 -1.39 -1.38
N TYR A 196 -23.33 -1.42 -0.37
CA TYR A 196 -23.73 -1.73 1.00
C TYR A 196 -22.86 -1.03 2.03
N LYS A 197 -23.36 -0.98 3.27
CA LYS A 197 -22.67 -0.57 4.49
C LYS A 197 -23.13 -1.40 5.67
N PHE A 198 -22.44 -1.26 6.79
CA PHE A 198 -22.92 -1.72 8.07
C PHE A 198 -23.52 -0.56 8.86
N GLU A 199 -24.64 -0.82 9.55
CA GLU A 199 -25.27 0.08 10.50
C GLU A 199 -25.20 -0.53 11.90
N ALA A 200 -24.50 0.13 12.83
CA ALA A 200 -24.37 -0.30 14.21
C ALA A 200 -25.18 0.61 15.14
N LEU A 201 -25.99 0.01 16.02
CA LEU A 201 -26.69 0.71 17.10
C LEU A 201 -26.00 0.40 18.43
N TYR A 202 -25.71 1.42 19.20
CA TYR A 202 -25.04 1.32 20.50
C TYR A 202 -26.01 1.52 21.68
N ARG A 203 -25.54 1.18 22.89
CA ARG A 203 -26.36 1.26 24.13
C ARG A 203 -26.85 2.66 24.46
N ASP A 204 -26.13 3.69 24.06
CA ASP A 204 -26.49 5.08 24.25
C ASP A 204 -27.54 5.60 23.25
N GLY A 205 -27.97 4.74 22.33
CA GLY A 205 -28.94 5.04 21.28
C GLY A 205 -28.34 5.68 20.03
N ASN A 206 -27.03 5.91 20.00
CA ASN A 206 -26.34 6.39 18.79
C ASN A 206 -26.29 5.30 17.72
N THR A 207 -26.39 5.72 16.48
CA THR A 207 -26.25 4.85 15.30
C THR A 207 -25.10 5.33 14.44
N ASP A 208 -24.22 4.41 14.06
CA ASP A 208 -23.12 4.66 13.12
C ASP A 208 -23.33 3.86 11.84
N ILE A 209 -23.03 4.49 10.68
CA ILE A 209 -23.14 3.86 9.36
C ILE A 209 -21.79 4.00 8.67
N PHE A 210 -21.13 2.89 8.40
CA PHE A 210 -19.77 2.86 7.86
C PHE A 210 -19.63 1.80 6.76
N ALA A 211 -18.65 2.04 5.88
CA ALA A 211 -18.27 1.09 4.85
C ALA A 211 -17.58 -0.14 5.46
N ASP A 212 -17.65 -1.27 4.79
CA ASP A 212 -16.95 -2.49 5.19
C ASP A 212 -15.43 -2.33 5.03
N PRO A 213 -14.63 -2.36 6.10
CA PRO A 213 -13.19 -2.20 6.00
C PRO A 213 -12.49 -3.37 5.28
N TYR A 214 -13.17 -4.51 5.12
CA TYR A 214 -12.67 -5.69 4.42
C TYR A 214 -13.10 -5.75 2.94
N ALA A 215 -13.85 -4.74 2.46
CA ALA A 215 -14.29 -4.71 1.06
C ALA A 215 -13.11 -4.56 0.11
N GLU A 216 -13.24 -5.18 -1.06
CA GLU A 216 -12.25 -5.11 -2.15
C GLU A 216 -12.55 -4.00 -3.16
N VAL A 217 -13.76 -3.43 -3.10
CA VAL A 217 -14.22 -2.36 -4.01
C VAL A 217 -15.07 -1.34 -3.24
N TYR A 218 -14.85 -0.07 -3.55
CA TYR A 218 -15.63 1.04 -3.01
C TYR A 218 -16.25 1.88 -4.12
N GLU A 219 -17.32 2.62 -3.77
CA GLU A 219 -17.83 3.70 -4.61
C GLU A 219 -16.76 4.74 -4.87
N VAL A 220 -16.80 5.33 -6.07
CA VAL A 220 -15.96 6.49 -6.38
C VAL A 220 -16.43 7.70 -5.56
N ALA A 221 -15.46 8.41 -4.96
CA ALA A 221 -15.73 9.62 -4.19
C ALA A 221 -16.56 10.64 -5.02
N PRO A 222 -17.56 11.34 -4.43
CA PRO A 222 -17.85 11.48 -3.00
C PRO A 222 -18.67 10.33 -2.39
N GLY A 223 -19.02 9.30 -3.16
CA GLY A 223 -19.57 8.06 -2.61
C GLY A 223 -18.57 7.41 -1.66
N ASN A 224 -19.08 6.64 -0.71
CA ASN A 224 -18.24 5.98 0.29
C ASN A 224 -18.85 4.65 0.77
N ALA A 225 -19.65 4.02 -0.06
CA ALA A 225 -20.16 2.69 0.21
C ALA A 225 -19.19 1.63 -0.31
N SER A 226 -19.19 0.48 0.34
CA SER A 226 -18.58 -0.73 -0.19
C SER A 226 -19.43 -1.28 -1.33
N VAL A 227 -18.79 -1.96 -2.30
CA VAL A 227 -19.45 -2.57 -3.45
C VAL A 227 -19.15 -4.06 -3.46
N LEU A 228 -20.19 -4.89 -3.57
CA LEU A 228 -20.01 -6.32 -3.78
C LEU A 228 -19.50 -6.57 -5.19
N ALA A 229 -18.28 -7.00 -5.32
CA ALA A 229 -17.65 -7.27 -6.62
C ALA A 229 -16.79 -8.54 -6.54
N LYS A 230 -16.58 -9.16 -7.70
CA LYS A 230 -15.62 -10.25 -7.85
C LYS A 230 -14.40 -9.73 -8.57
N LEU A 231 -13.24 -9.90 -7.96
CA LEU A 231 -11.97 -9.57 -8.59
C LEU A 231 -11.58 -10.69 -9.55
N GLU A 232 -11.51 -10.38 -10.83
CA GLU A 232 -11.02 -11.31 -11.87
C GLU A 232 -9.99 -10.58 -12.73
N TYR A 233 -8.74 -11.04 -12.65
CA TYR A 233 -7.65 -10.53 -13.47
C TYR A 233 -6.74 -11.67 -13.94
N SER A 234 -6.29 -11.60 -15.18
CA SER A 234 -5.36 -12.57 -15.76
C SER A 234 -3.97 -11.95 -15.88
N TRP A 235 -3.10 -12.27 -14.94
CA TRP A 235 -1.73 -11.77 -14.90
C TRP A 235 -0.88 -12.24 -16.09
N SER A 236 -0.07 -11.34 -16.65
CA SER A 236 0.89 -11.64 -17.72
C SER A 236 2.35 -11.66 -17.24
N ASP A 237 2.59 -11.37 -15.97
CA ASP A 237 3.90 -11.15 -15.35
C ASP A 237 4.63 -12.42 -14.87
N SER A 238 4.16 -13.61 -15.19
CA SER A 238 4.71 -14.89 -14.69
C SER A 238 6.22 -15.05 -14.94
N SER A 239 6.77 -14.45 -15.99
CA SER A 239 8.20 -14.46 -16.27
C SER A 239 9.00 -13.52 -15.37
N TYR A 240 8.40 -12.40 -14.93
CA TYR A 240 8.94 -11.48 -13.95
C TYR A 240 8.91 -12.11 -12.56
N MET A 241 7.76 -12.64 -12.15
CA MET A 241 7.55 -13.26 -10.84
C MET A 241 8.50 -14.43 -10.56
N LYS A 242 8.89 -15.20 -11.59
CA LYS A 242 9.92 -16.26 -11.45
C LYS A 242 11.31 -15.74 -11.15
N LYS A 243 11.60 -14.47 -11.45
CA LYS A 243 12.90 -13.83 -11.21
C LYS A 243 12.90 -12.92 -9.99
N ARG A 244 11.72 -12.65 -9.42
CA ARG A 244 11.55 -11.82 -8.23
C ARG A 244 12.44 -12.35 -7.09
N GLY A 245 13.23 -11.49 -6.47
CA GLY A 245 14.13 -11.86 -5.37
C GLY A 245 15.31 -12.79 -5.73
N SER A 246 15.42 -13.25 -6.98
CA SER A 246 16.48 -14.19 -7.37
C SER A 246 17.80 -13.51 -7.77
N VAL A 247 17.84 -12.20 -7.83
CA VAL A 247 19.01 -11.43 -8.24
C VAL A 247 19.33 -10.41 -7.17
N SER A 248 20.59 -10.42 -6.71
CA SER A 248 21.22 -9.35 -5.97
C SER A 248 21.40 -8.13 -6.91
N ALA A 249 20.29 -7.59 -7.38
CA ALA A 249 20.29 -6.40 -8.24
C ALA A 249 20.32 -5.14 -7.37
N PRO A 250 21.00 -4.07 -7.81
CA PRO A 250 20.94 -2.80 -7.12
C PRO A 250 19.47 -2.35 -6.98
N VAL A 251 19.09 -1.88 -5.80
CA VAL A 251 17.74 -1.37 -5.54
C VAL A 251 17.77 0.15 -5.60
N ASN A 252 17.15 0.70 -6.65
CA ASN A 252 17.01 2.13 -6.87
C ASN A 252 15.54 2.48 -7.07
N ILE A 253 14.96 3.16 -6.08
CA ILE A 253 13.52 3.35 -5.91
C ILE A 253 13.14 4.77 -6.34
N TYR A 254 12.08 4.88 -7.12
CA TYR A 254 11.39 6.14 -7.39
C TYR A 254 10.12 6.21 -6.55
N GLU A 255 10.12 7.04 -5.51
CA GLU A 255 8.95 7.23 -4.65
C GLU A 255 7.97 8.21 -5.28
N VAL A 256 6.67 7.88 -5.24
CA VAL A 256 5.65 8.66 -5.93
C VAL A 256 4.37 8.84 -5.11
N HIS A 257 3.87 10.09 -5.11
CA HIS A 257 2.51 10.44 -4.76
C HIS A 257 1.71 10.55 -6.05
N MET A 258 0.99 9.48 -6.39
CA MET A 258 0.33 9.34 -7.70
C MET A 258 -0.55 10.52 -8.09
N PRO A 259 -1.40 11.11 -7.20
CA PRO A 259 -2.31 12.21 -7.56
C PRO A 259 -1.63 13.49 -8.04
N THR A 260 -0.36 13.71 -7.63
CA THR A 260 0.38 14.93 -7.93
C THR A 260 1.59 14.71 -8.84
N TRP A 261 1.78 13.50 -9.34
CA TRP A 261 2.85 13.21 -10.28
C TRP A 261 2.59 13.89 -11.63
N LYS A 262 1.39 13.68 -12.19
CA LYS A 262 0.93 14.31 -13.42
C LYS A 262 -0.59 14.33 -13.49
N ARG A 263 -1.14 15.34 -14.19
CA ARG A 263 -2.57 15.47 -14.46
C ARG A 263 -2.85 15.35 -15.95
N ASN A 264 -4.03 14.89 -16.30
CA ASN A 264 -4.50 14.85 -17.68
C ASN A 264 -4.89 16.25 -18.18
N SER A 265 -5.31 16.35 -19.45
CA SER A 265 -5.71 17.61 -20.08
C SER A 265 -6.87 18.33 -19.40
N ASP A 266 -7.68 17.61 -18.66
CA ASP A 266 -8.86 18.14 -17.94
C ASP A 266 -8.52 18.57 -16.50
N GLY A 267 -7.24 18.42 -16.11
CA GLY A 267 -6.72 18.81 -14.79
C GLY A 267 -6.95 17.79 -13.68
N TYR A 268 -7.44 16.59 -13.99
CA TYR A 268 -7.59 15.49 -13.02
C TYR A 268 -6.31 14.65 -12.93
N PRO A 269 -6.01 14.03 -11.77
CA PRO A 269 -4.96 13.02 -11.68
C PRO A 269 -5.12 11.93 -12.75
N LEU A 270 -4.02 11.35 -13.20
CA LEU A 270 -4.06 10.21 -14.10
C LEU A 270 -4.73 9.02 -13.40
N ASN A 271 -5.52 8.24 -14.14
CA ASN A 271 -6.02 6.96 -13.66
C ASN A 271 -4.92 5.89 -13.64
N TYR A 272 -5.19 4.70 -13.07
CA TYR A 272 -4.20 3.63 -12.96
C TYR A 272 -3.58 3.24 -14.30
N LEU A 273 -4.38 3.13 -15.36
CA LEU A 273 -3.90 2.72 -16.69
C LEU A 273 -3.05 3.80 -17.36
N GLU A 274 -3.47 5.05 -17.27
CA GLU A 274 -2.73 6.19 -17.81
C GLU A 274 -1.41 6.37 -17.07
N PHE A 275 -1.46 6.36 -15.74
CA PHE A 275 -0.29 6.49 -14.89
C PHE A 275 0.70 5.34 -15.16
N GLY A 276 0.24 4.08 -15.13
CA GLY A 276 1.09 2.93 -15.38
C GLY A 276 1.85 3.03 -16.69
N LYS A 277 1.16 3.45 -17.76
CA LYS A 277 1.78 3.61 -19.08
C LYS A 277 2.84 4.70 -19.12
N GLU A 278 2.57 5.88 -18.56
CA GLU A 278 3.49 7.02 -18.61
C GLU A 278 4.65 6.87 -17.61
N ALA A 279 4.32 6.50 -16.37
CA ALA A 279 5.29 6.40 -15.30
C ALA A 279 6.28 5.24 -15.52
N ALA A 280 5.83 4.08 -16.03
CA ALA A 280 6.73 2.97 -16.30
C ALA A 280 7.81 3.33 -17.34
N MET A 281 7.43 4.09 -18.36
CA MET A 281 8.39 4.59 -19.35
C MET A 281 9.37 5.59 -18.74
N TYR A 282 8.88 6.50 -17.91
CA TYR A 282 9.71 7.51 -17.26
C TYR A 282 10.70 6.89 -16.28
N VAL A 283 10.21 6.09 -15.35
CA VAL A 283 10.99 5.37 -14.32
C VAL A 283 12.11 4.55 -14.97
N LYS A 284 11.76 3.76 -16.00
CA LYS A 284 12.74 2.97 -16.76
C LYS A 284 13.78 3.84 -17.48
N ASN A 285 13.33 4.91 -18.12
CA ASN A 285 14.24 5.82 -18.84
C ASN A 285 15.19 6.55 -17.89
N MET A 286 14.75 6.89 -16.69
CA MET A 286 15.57 7.51 -15.65
C MET A 286 16.54 6.54 -14.96
N GLY A 287 16.40 5.23 -15.17
CA GLY A 287 17.30 4.21 -14.62
C GLY A 287 16.91 3.75 -13.21
N TYR A 288 15.68 3.99 -12.77
CA TYR A 288 15.13 3.35 -11.58
C TYR A 288 14.63 1.95 -11.93
N ASN A 289 14.68 1.02 -10.97
CA ASN A 289 14.22 -0.34 -11.16
C ASN A 289 13.08 -0.75 -10.20
N TYR A 290 12.72 0.16 -9.28
CA TYR A 290 11.52 0.05 -8.45
C TYR A 290 10.75 1.36 -8.45
N ILE A 291 9.43 1.25 -8.29
CA ILE A 291 8.56 2.37 -7.95
C ILE A 291 7.94 2.09 -6.57
N GLN A 292 7.96 3.09 -5.70
CA GLN A 292 7.30 3.02 -4.40
C GLN A 292 6.14 4.00 -4.37
N PHE A 293 4.95 3.49 -4.15
CA PHE A 293 3.77 4.33 -3.96
C PHE A 293 3.61 4.76 -2.51
N MET A 294 3.37 6.04 -2.27
CA MET A 294 2.67 6.47 -1.06
C MET A 294 1.32 5.75 -1.02
N PRO A 295 0.65 5.59 0.15
CA PRO A 295 -0.46 4.64 0.28
C PRO A 295 -1.55 4.83 -0.79
N LEU A 296 -1.91 3.74 -1.47
CA LEU A 296 -2.99 3.68 -2.46
C LEU A 296 -4.15 2.78 -2.02
N MET A 297 -4.20 2.39 -0.76
CA MET A 297 -5.41 1.80 -0.16
C MET A 297 -6.55 2.83 -0.14
N GLU A 298 -7.81 2.39 -0.06
CA GLU A 298 -8.92 3.34 0.02
C GLU A 298 -8.81 4.20 1.29
N TYR A 299 -8.81 5.52 1.13
CA TYR A 299 -8.60 6.50 2.19
C TYR A 299 -9.73 7.53 2.25
N ARG A 300 -9.85 8.21 3.40
CA ARG A 300 -10.99 9.09 3.71
C ARG A 300 -10.97 10.37 2.89
N ASP A 301 -9.88 11.09 2.91
CA ASP A 301 -9.73 12.37 2.21
C ASP A 301 -8.32 12.58 1.64
N ASP A 302 -8.20 13.53 0.73
CA ASP A 302 -6.97 13.76 -0.03
C ASP A 302 -5.88 14.50 0.78
N ASN A 303 -6.19 15.02 1.98
CA ASN A 303 -5.21 15.78 2.78
C ASN A 303 -4.23 14.87 3.54
N GLY A 304 -4.58 13.62 3.74
CA GLY A 304 -3.78 12.62 4.44
C GLY A 304 -2.80 11.86 3.55
N TRP A 305 -2.67 12.20 2.27
CA TRP A 305 -1.76 11.56 1.28
C TRP A 305 -1.91 10.04 1.18
N GLY A 306 -3.09 9.52 1.53
CA GLY A 306 -3.39 8.09 1.55
C GLY A 306 -3.19 7.40 2.89
N TYR A 307 -2.61 8.06 3.90
CA TYR A 307 -2.35 7.44 5.21
C TYR A 307 -3.59 7.31 6.11
N ASP A 308 -4.68 8.05 5.84
CA ASP A 308 -5.98 7.92 6.55
C ASP A 308 -6.85 6.82 5.90
N THR A 309 -6.36 5.59 5.97
CA THR A 309 -6.96 4.41 5.33
C THR A 309 -8.32 4.07 5.96
N VAL A 310 -9.32 3.79 5.13
CA VAL A 310 -10.67 3.35 5.52
C VAL A 310 -11.04 1.99 4.93
N GLY A 311 -10.40 1.59 3.82
CA GLY A 311 -10.57 0.29 3.18
C GLY A 311 -9.22 -0.38 2.96
N MET A 312 -8.87 -1.31 3.85
CA MET A 312 -7.53 -1.88 3.88
C MET A 312 -7.24 -2.84 2.71
N PHE A 313 -8.27 -3.47 2.14
CA PHE A 313 -8.11 -4.51 1.11
C PHE A 313 -8.37 -4.04 -0.32
N ALA A 314 -8.67 -2.77 -0.51
CA ALA A 314 -9.00 -2.18 -1.79
C ALA A 314 -8.03 -1.08 -2.20
N PRO A 315 -7.57 -1.04 -3.48
CA PRO A 315 -6.98 0.16 -4.04
C PRO A 315 -8.01 1.28 -4.09
N THR A 316 -7.57 2.51 -3.86
CA THR A 316 -8.51 3.64 -3.86
C THR A 316 -9.26 3.78 -5.18
N SER A 317 -10.57 3.88 -5.08
CA SER A 317 -11.48 4.03 -6.22
C SER A 317 -11.31 5.33 -7.01
N ARG A 318 -10.56 6.29 -6.46
CA ARG A 318 -10.28 7.61 -7.07
C ARG A 318 -9.59 7.52 -8.42
N PHE A 319 -8.79 6.49 -8.63
CA PHE A 319 -7.96 6.35 -9.85
C PHE A 319 -8.37 5.18 -10.72
N GLY A 320 -9.46 4.49 -10.38
CA GLY A 320 -9.98 3.38 -11.16
C GLY A 320 -10.37 2.17 -10.32
N THR A 321 -10.54 1.05 -10.99
CA THR A 321 -10.94 -0.22 -10.38
C THR A 321 -9.72 -1.01 -9.87
N PRO A 322 -9.91 -1.98 -8.95
CA PRO A 322 -8.85 -2.89 -8.54
C PRO A 322 -8.19 -3.65 -9.70
N THR A 323 -8.96 -4.04 -10.71
CA THR A 323 -8.42 -4.71 -11.90
C THR A 323 -7.57 -3.79 -12.77
N GLU A 324 -7.87 -2.49 -12.81
CA GLU A 324 -7.00 -1.49 -13.45
C GLU A 324 -5.73 -1.24 -12.65
N PHE A 325 -5.79 -1.31 -11.31
CA PHE A 325 -4.60 -1.31 -10.47
C PHE A 325 -3.72 -2.54 -10.75
N MET A 326 -4.30 -3.75 -10.84
CA MET A 326 -3.58 -4.97 -11.23
C MET A 326 -2.92 -4.80 -12.61
N ALA A 327 -3.62 -4.23 -13.58
CA ALA A 327 -3.08 -3.97 -14.91
C ALA A 327 -1.93 -2.95 -14.89
N MET A 328 -1.96 -1.96 -14.00
CA MET A 328 -0.86 -1.03 -13.76
C MET A 328 0.38 -1.76 -13.24
N VAL A 329 0.24 -2.61 -12.22
CA VAL A 329 1.34 -3.41 -11.66
C VAL A 329 1.92 -4.35 -12.72
N ASP A 330 1.08 -5.10 -13.42
CA ASP A 330 1.48 -6.00 -14.52
C ASP A 330 2.27 -5.24 -15.61
N HIS A 331 1.86 -4.01 -15.91
CA HIS A 331 2.59 -3.16 -16.86
C HIS A 331 3.99 -2.77 -16.34
N PHE A 332 4.15 -2.40 -15.05
CA PHE A 332 5.46 -2.16 -14.44
C PHE A 332 6.35 -3.40 -14.53
N HIS A 333 5.83 -4.58 -14.18
CA HIS A 333 6.52 -5.85 -14.28
C HIS A 333 6.97 -6.15 -15.73
N SER A 334 6.15 -5.82 -16.73
CA SER A 334 6.51 -5.98 -18.15
C SER A 334 7.72 -5.15 -18.57
N LYS A 335 8.04 -4.08 -17.83
CA LYS A 335 9.22 -3.22 -18.02
C LYS A 335 10.40 -3.61 -17.12
N GLY A 336 10.23 -4.64 -16.28
CA GLY A 336 11.21 -5.05 -15.28
C GLY A 336 11.36 -4.05 -14.14
N ILE A 337 10.26 -3.41 -13.74
CA ILE A 337 10.17 -2.46 -12.63
C ILE A 337 9.36 -3.13 -11.53
N GLY A 338 9.94 -3.25 -10.33
CA GLY A 338 9.24 -3.75 -9.16
C GLY A 338 8.34 -2.69 -8.52
N VAL A 339 7.29 -3.13 -7.85
CA VAL A 339 6.29 -2.26 -7.22
C VAL A 339 6.29 -2.42 -5.71
N ILE A 340 6.49 -1.32 -5.00
CA ILE A 340 6.52 -1.23 -3.54
C ILE A 340 5.35 -0.35 -3.09
N MET A 341 4.74 -0.70 -1.96
CA MET A 341 3.72 0.13 -1.31
C MET A 341 4.19 0.59 0.07
N ASP A 342 3.98 1.86 0.38
CA ASP A 342 4.13 2.36 1.75
C ASP A 342 2.90 1.94 2.56
N MET A 343 3.11 1.12 3.59
CA MET A 343 2.06 0.55 4.44
C MET A 343 2.32 0.78 5.93
N VAL A 344 3.02 1.84 6.30
CA VAL A 344 3.38 2.15 7.71
C VAL A 344 2.17 2.38 8.61
N SER A 345 1.01 2.71 8.05
CA SER A 345 -0.25 2.84 8.80
C SER A 345 -0.97 1.52 9.06
N VAL A 346 -0.58 0.44 8.38
CA VAL A 346 -1.22 -0.88 8.50
C VAL A 346 -0.61 -1.66 9.66
N ARG A 347 -1.44 -2.35 10.43
CA ARG A 347 -1.04 -3.22 11.55
C ARG A 347 -1.50 -4.66 11.39
N ASP A 348 -2.22 -4.95 10.33
CA ASP A 348 -2.80 -6.25 10.01
C ASP A 348 -1.90 -6.99 9.01
N VAL A 349 -1.32 -8.11 9.45
CA VAL A 349 -0.43 -8.96 8.64
C VAL A 349 -1.16 -9.57 7.45
N ASP A 350 -2.41 -10.01 7.66
CA ASP A 350 -3.22 -10.60 6.59
C ASP A 350 -3.52 -9.59 5.48
N CYS A 351 -3.77 -8.34 5.86
CA CYS A 351 -3.93 -7.25 4.91
C CYS A 351 -2.67 -7.08 4.05
N ILE A 352 -1.49 -7.04 4.67
CA ILE A 352 -0.21 -6.87 3.96
C ILE A 352 0.06 -8.07 3.04
N ALA A 353 -0.13 -9.29 3.55
CA ALA A 353 0.03 -10.51 2.76
C ALA A 353 -0.94 -10.54 1.56
N TYR A 354 -2.19 -10.15 1.78
CA TYR A 354 -3.19 -10.02 0.73
C TYR A 354 -2.73 -9.09 -0.41
N TRP A 355 -2.14 -7.93 -0.09
CA TRP A 355 -1.64 -7.01 -1.10
C TRP A 355 -0.46 -7.59 -1.89
N ILE A 356 0.43 -8.33 -1.22
CA ILE A 356 1.56 -8.99 -1.86
C ILE A 356 1.08 -10.09 -2.83
N ASP A 357 0.11 -10.90 -2.40
CA ASP A 357 -0.35 -12.06 -3.18
C ASP A 357 -1.38 -11.66 -4.25
N THR A 358 -2.32 -10.78 -3.92
CA THR A 358 -3.41 -10.41 -4.83
C THR A 358 -2.97 -9.38 -5.87
N TYR A 359 -2.16 -8.39 -5.45
CA TYR A 359 -1.70 -7.29 -6.31
C TYR A 359 -0.25 -7.43 -6.76
N HIS A 360 0.40 -8.56 -6.49
CA HIS A 360 1.77 -8.90 -6.88
C HIS A 360 2.82 -7.85 -6.45
N LEU A 361 2.67 -7.24 -5.27
CA LEU A 361 3.65 -6.27 -4.79
C LEU A 361 5.01 -6.94 -4.53
N ASP A 362 6.09 -6.28 -4.94
CA ASP A 362 7.48 -6.74 -4.74
C ASP A 362 8.07 -6.34 -3.40
N GLY A 363 7.41 -5.41 -2.72
CA GLY A 363 7.85 -4.97 -1.40
C GLY A 363 6.83 -4.09 -0.71
N VAL A 364 7.04 -3.93 0.59
CA VAL A 364 6.26 -3.04 1.45
C VAL A 364 7.19 -2.27 2.37
N ARG A 365 6.93 -0.98 2.57
CA ARG A 365 7.58 -0.20 3.62
C ARG A 365 6.79 -0.34 4.90
N LEU A 366 7.44 -0.86 5.92
CA LEU A 366 6.93 -1.02 7.29
C LEU A 366 7.95 -0.46 8.28
N GLU A 367 7.50 -0.01 9.46
CA GLU A 367 8.38 0.50 10.52
C GLU A 367 8.39 -0.42 11.76
N ASP A 368 7.38 -1.29 11.89
CA ASP A 368 7.22 -2.17 13.04
C ASP A 368 7.95 -3.50 12.82
N GLU A 369 8.99 -3.76 13.63
CA GLU A 369 9.80 -4.98 13.51
C GLU A 369 9.04 -6.27 13.89
N GLU A 370 8.03 -6.19 14.75
CA GLU A 370 7.21 -7.36 15.10
C GLU A 370 6.31 -7.71 13.92
N LEU A 371 5.72 -6.70 13.30
CA LEU A 371 4.91 -6.85 12.10
C LEU A 371 5.74 -7.42 10.93
N ILE A 372 6.97 -6.93 10.72
CA ILE A 372 7.88 -7.46 9.68
C ILE A 372 8.20 -8.94 9.94
N ARG A 373 8.48 -9.32 11.18
CA ARG A 373 8.75 -10.73 11.53
C ARG A 373 7.53 -11.62 11.34
N ALA A 374 6.35 -11.14 11.74
CA ALA A 374 5.09 -11.84 11.56
C ALA A 374 4.79 -12.03 10.06
N LEU A 375 4.93 -10.97 9.26
CA LEU A 375 4.73 -11.03 7.81
C LEU A 375 5.65 -12.05 7.12
N ARG A 376 6.93 -12.08 7.46
CA ARG A 376 7.88 -13.08 6.93
C ARG A 376 7.48 -14.51 7.30
N THR A 377 6.95 -14.70 8.51
CA THR A 377 6.44 -16.01 8.94
C THR A 377 5.22 -16.43 8.11
N THR A 378 4.29 -15.52 7.89
CA THR A 378 3.07 -15.76 7.10
C THR A 378 3.39 -16.06 5.64
N LEU A 379 4.30 -15.30 5.03
CA LEU A 379 4.71 -15.50 3.62
C LEU A 379 5.58 -16.75 3.42
N GLY A 380 6.23 -17.26 4.48
CA GLY A 380 7.12 -18.41 4.38
C GLY A 380 8.23 -18.20 3.33
N THR A 381 8.51 -19.20 2.51
CA THR A 381 9.56 -19.12 1.46
C THR A 381 9.23 -18.11 0.35
N ALA A 382 7.98 -17.74 0.13
CA ALA A 382 7.61 -16.65 -0.78
C ALA A 382 8.10 -15.29 -0.25
N GLY A 383 8.22 -15.14 1.06
CA GLY A 383 8.72 -13.94 1.70
C GLY A 383 10.19 -13.61 1.40
N ASP A 384 11.00 -14.61 1.04
CA ASP A 384 12.40 -14.39 0.66
C ASP A 384 12.54 -13.56 -0.63
N ALA A 385 11.51 -13.56 -1.46
CA ALA A 385 11.47 -12.83 -2.72
C ALA A 385 10.85 -11.42 -2.58
N VAL A 386 10.31 -11.07 -1.42
CA VAL A 386 9.60 -9.82 -1.16
C VAL A 386 10.42 -8.92 -0.23
N MET A 387 10.59 -7.67 -0.59
CA MET A 387 11.26 -6.69 0.26
C MET A 387 10.32 -6.24 1.39
N THR A 388 10.53 -6.78 2.58
CA THR A 388 9.73 -6.46 3.79
C THR A 388 10.49 -5.59 4.78
N ASP A 389 11.76 -5.29 4.52
CA ASP A 389 12.71 -4.64 5.42
C ASP A 389 13.33 -3.37 4.82
N LEU A 390 12.51 -2.58 4.16
CA LEU A 390 12.93 -1.28 3.60
C LEU A 390 13.08 -0.25 4.74
N ARG A 391 14.20 -0.32 5.46
CA ARG A 391 14.52 0.61 6.55
C ARG A 391 15.07 1.92 5.99
N TRP A 392 14.36 3.00 6.20
CA TRP A 392 14.85 4.32 5.84
C TRP A 392 15.87 4.81 6.88
N ASN A 393 17.04 5.21 6.39
CA ASN A 393 18.06 5.84 7.24
C ASN A 393 17.84 7.35 7.33
N ASN A 394 16.71 7.74 7.95
CA ASN A 394 16.32 9.14 8.05
C ASN A 394 17.35 9.99 8.81
N GLU A 395 17.99 9.43 9.85
CA GLU A 395 19.00 10.15 10.62
C GLU A 395 20.22 10.50 9.76
N ALA A 396 20.75 9.55 9.02
CA ALA A 396 21.89 9.77 8.15
C ALA A 396 21.56 10.73 7.01
N VAL A 397 20.38 10.58 6.37
CA VAL A 397 19.91 11.48 5.33
C VAL A 397 19.77 12.92 5.84
N SER A 398 19.12 13.11 6.99
CA SER A 398 18.98 14.43 7.61
C SER A 398 20.33 15.06 7.91
N ARG A 399 21.28 14.33 8.55
CA ARG A 399 22.61 14.87 8.88
C ARG A 399 23.41 15.26 7.64
N VAL A 400 23.40 14.43 6.61
CA VAL A 400 24.09 14.77 5.34
C VAL A 400 23.45 15.99 4.70
N THR A 401 22.11 16.05 4.67
CA THR A 401 21.39 17.19 4.11
C THR A 401 21.65 18.47 4.91
N ASP A 402 21.62 18.41 6.24
CA ASP A 402 21.89 19.55 7.11
C ASP A 402 23.31 20.08 6.93
N PHE A 403 24.31 19.18 6.78
CA PHE A 403 25.67 19.58 6.42
C PHE A 403 25.71 20.33 5.07
N MET A 404 25.00 19.83 4.08
CA MET A 404 24.93 20.46 2.76
C MET A 404 24.20 21.82 2.78
N MET A 405 23.29 22.03 3.72
CA MET A 405 22.62 23.33 3.92
C MET A 405 23.54 24.42 4.50
N ILE A 406 24.63 24.03 5.17
CA ILE A 406 25.64 24.98 5.65
C ILE A 406 26.28 25.69 4.44
N PRO A 407 26.35 27.03 4.42
CA PRO A 407 27.07 27.73 3.35
C PRO A 407 28.48 27.17 3.18
N PRO A 408 28.95 26.88 1.95
CA PRO A 408 30.23 26.18 1.72
C PRO A 408 31.43 26.87 2.37
N VAL A 409 31.44 28.20 2.50
CA VAL A 409 32.48 28.97 3.18
C VAL A 409 32.55 28.67 4.69
N ASN A 410 31.46 28.19 5.28
CA ASN A 410 31.33 27.88 6.71
C ASN A 410 31.34 26.38 7.00
N ARG A 411 31.42 25.52 5.97
CA ARG A 411 31.48 24.06 6.17
C ARG A 411 32.77 23.68 6.88
N GLY A 412 32.63 23.03 8.03
CA GLY A 412 33.72 22.41 8.76
C GLY A 412 34.07 21.01 8.21
N SER A 413 34.56 20.14 9.08
CA SER A 413 34.81 18.74 8.78
C SER A 413 33.48 18.00 8.54
N PHE A 414 33.41 17.27 7.44
CA PHE A 414 32.29 16.40 7.12
C PHE A 414 32.21 15.23 8.10
N THR A 415 33.37 14.59 8.37
CA THR A 415 33.45 13.42 9.25
C THR A 415 33.12 13.77 10.71
N ASP A 416 33.52 14.96 11.19
CA ASP A 416 33.15 15.42 12.52
C ASP A 416 31.64 15.74 12.61
N TYR A 417 31.07 16.35 11.58
CA TYR A 417 29.63 16.69 11.56
C TYR A 417 28.76 15.44 11.49
N THR A 418 29.17 14.45 10.71
CA THR A 418 28.45 13.19 10.53
C THR A 418 28.88 12.10 11.53
N CYS A 419 29.71 12.45 12.52
CA CYS A 419 30.20 11.52 13.54
C CYS A 419 29.06 10.70 14.19
N GLY A 420 29.24 9.39 14.23
CA GLY A 420 28.26 8.45 14.77
C GLY A 420 27.18 8.01 13.78
N ILE A 421 27.20 8.48 12.53
CA ILE A 421 26.43 7.82 11.48
C ILE A 421 27.18 6.52 11.10
N PRO A 422 26.56 5.35 11.22
CA PRO A 422 27.13 4.14 10.65
C PRO A 422 27.00 4.23 9.12
N PHE A 423 28.12 4.43 8.42
CA PHE A 423 28.18 4.27 6.95
C PHE A 423 28.47 2.81 6.54
N ASP A 424 28.45 1.89 7.50
CA ASP A 424 28.66 0.46 7.38
C ASP A 424 27.39 -0.36 7.32
N GLU A 425 26.26 0.30 7.06
CA GLU A 425 24.96 -0.33 7.18
C GLU A 425 24.75 -1.46 6.18
N LYS A 426 24.12 -2.51 6.69
CA LYS A 426 23.70 -3.70 5.97
C LYS A 426 22.91 -3.33 4.70
N ASP A 427 22.87 -4.23 3.74
CA ASP A 427 22.18 -4.08 2.44
C ASP A 427 20.68 -3.73 2.52
N ASP A 428 20.07 -3.78 3.71
CA ASP A 428 18.65 -3.51 3.95
C ASP A 428 18.31 -2.03 4.24
N THR A 429 19.30 -1.16 4.46
CA THR A 429 19.03 0.28 4.65
C THR A 429 18.81 1.02 3.35
N VAL A 430 17.94 2.03 3.41
CA VAL A 430 17.60 2.87 2.28
C VAL A 430 18.05 4.31 2.53
N TRP A 431 18.89 4.86 1.66
CA TRP A 431 19.14 6.28 1.56
C TRP A 431 17.94 6.96 0.92
N ALA A 432 16.96 7.31 1.78
CA ALA A 432 15.67 7.81 1.35
C ALA A 432 15.68 9.33 1.24
N LEU A 433 16.02 9.86 0.05
CA LEU A 433 15.70 11.23 -0.30
C LEU A 433 14.19 11.34 -0.56
N SER A 434 13.39 11.17 0.50
CA SER A 434 11.97 10.88 0.48
C SER A 434 11.07 12.12 0.55
N HIS A 435 9.76 11.89 0.50
CA HIS A 435 8.76 12.94 0.71
C HIS A 435 8.86 13.60 2.10
N ASP A 436 9.28 12.86 3.14
CA ASP A 436 9.44 13.38 4.51
C ASP A 436 10.40 14.57 4.57
N GLU A 437 11.46 14.55 3.76
CA GLU A 437 12.48 15.59 3.75
C GLU A 437 12.07 16.84 2.97
N VAL A 438 11.06 16.77 2.11
CA VAL A 438 10.69 17.85 1.18
C VAL A 438 9.25 18.33 1.33
N ALA A 439 8.51 17.76 2.28
CA ALA A 439 7.12 18.11 2.52
C ALA A 439 6.97 19.47 3.23
N TYR A 440 5.90 20.16 2.91
CA TYR A 440 5.48 21.42 3.50
C TYR A 440 6.58 22.50 3.46
N GLU A 441 6.86 23.12 4.60
CA GLU A 441 7.84 24.22 4.74
C GLU A 441 9.31 23.76 4.63
N ARG A 442 9.58 22.45 4.57
CA ARG A 442 10.95 21.94 4.43
C ARG A 442 11.59 22.30 3.08
N GLY A 443 10.78 22.50 2.05
CA GLY A 443 11.24 22.86 0.71
C GLY A 443 11.95 21.73 -0.04
N SER A 444 12.22 21.92 -1.31
CA SER A 444 12.96 20.94 -2.14
C SER A 444 14.45 20.88 -1.78
N TYR A 445 15.15 19.82 -2.18
CA TYR A 445 16.60 19.75 -2.02
C TYR A 445 17.31 20.91 -2.71
N ALA A 446 16.87 21.31 -3.93
CA ALA A 446 17.43 22.47 -4.63
C ALA A 446 17.26 23.79 -3.84
N SER A 447 16.10 23.97 -3.18
CA SER A 447 15.84 25.17 -2.37
C SER A 447 16.70 25.23 -1.11
N LYS A 448 17.05 24.08 -0.54
CA LYS A 448 17.89 23.95 0.66
C LYS A 448 19.35 24.30 0.43
N MET A 449 19.86 24.11 -0.79
CA MET A 449 21.26 24.38 -1.10
C MET A 449 21.58 25.88 -0.99
N SER A 450 22.80 26.18 -0.54
CA SER A 450 23.29 27.55 -0.31
C SER A 450 23.93 28.16 -1.55
N GLY A 451 24.12 29.50 -1.55
CA GLY A 451 24.83 30.20 -2.62
C GLY A 451 23.92 30.73 -3.71
N GLY A 452 24.54 31.10 -4.83
CA GLY A 452 23.87 31.55 -6.05
C GLY A 452 23.22 30.40 -6.80
N TYR A 453 22.55 30.70 -7.91
CA TYR A 453 21.83 29.70 -8.69
C TYR A 453 22.73 28.54 -9.16
N GLU A 454 23.91 28.84 -9.66
CA GLU A 454 24.88 27.85 -10.16
C GLU A 454 25.48 27.03 -9.01
N ASP A 455 25.80 27.67 -7.85
CA ASP A 455 26.30 26.99 -6.67
C ASP A 455 25.28 26.00 -6.13
N LYS A 456 23.98 26.38 -6.12
CA LYS A 456 22.90 25.48 -5.69
C LYS A 456 22.85 24.19 -6.52
N TYR A 457 22.97 24.29 -7.84
CA TYR A 457 22.98 23.11 -8.69
C TYR A 457 24.29 22.30 -8.56
N ALA A 458 25.41 22.93 -8.31
CA ALA A 458 26.65 22.23 -8.03
C ALA A 458 26.56 21.44 -6.72
N ASP A 459 26.08 22.08 -5.64
CA ASP A 459 25.81 21.41 -4.36
C ASP A 459 24.76 20.30 -4.48
N LEU A 460 23.71 20.52 -5.25
CA LEU A 460 22.67 19.53 -5.48
C LEU A 460 23.24 18.28 -6.20
N ARG A 461 24.06 18.47 -7.23
CA ARG A 461 24.77 17.36 -7.87
C ARG A 461 25.71 16.64 -6.90
N LEU A 462 26.40 17.39 -6.04
CA LEU A 462 27.29 16.82 -5.03
C LEU A 462 26.49 16.00 -4.00
N LEU A 463 25.35 16.47 -3.50
CA LEU A 463 24.47 15.74 -2.57
C LEU A 463 24.03 14.40 -3.17
N PHE A 464 23.46 14.43 -4.39
CA PHE A 464 22.99 13.20 -5.03
C PHE A 464 24.15 12.25 -5.39
N GLY A 465 25.31 12.77 -5.81
CA GLY A 465 26.48 11.95 -6.07
C GLY A 465 26.99 11.24 -4.81
N LEU A 466 27.12 11.98 -3.71
CA LEU A 466 27.52 11.44 -2.43
C LEU A 466 26.53 10.36 -1.95
N THR A 467 25.24 10.67 -1.85
CA THR A 467 24.24 9.73 -1.35
C THR A 467 24.14 8.46 -2.21
N MET A 468 24.31 8.59 -3.53
CA MET A 468 24.33 7.46 -4.47
C MET A 468 25.55 6.54 -4.24
N SER A 469 26.69 7.10 -3.78
CA SER A 469 27.92 6.34 -3.56
C SER A 469 28.05 5.72 -2.18
N LEU A 470 27.22 6.12 -1.20
CA LEU A 470 27.20 5.52 0.14
C LEU A 470 26.58 4.10 0.11
N PRO A 471 26.92 3.20 1.06
CA PRO A 471 26.33 1.87 1.15
C PRO A 471 24.81 1.89 1.26
N GLY A 472 24.14 0.82 0.86
CA GLY A 472 22.67 0.65 0.97
C GLY A 472 21.88 0.99 -0.29
N ARG A 473 20.57 0.69 -0.23
CA ARG A 473 19.59 0.93 -1.30
C ARG A 473 19.32 2.43 -1.48
N LYS A 474 18.79 2.82 -2.63
CA LYS A 474 18.54 4.24 -2.95
C LYS A 474 17.07 4.50 -3.17
N LEU A 475 16.62 5.69 -2.72
CA LEU A 475 15.28 6.18 -2.98
C LEU A 475 15.33 7.67 -3.27
N THR A 476 14.62 8.08 -4.32
CA THR A 476 14.41 9.50 -4.69
C THR A 476 12.92 9.78 -4.81
N PHE A 477 12.43 10.79 -4.09
CA PHE A 477 11.06 11.24 -4.21
C PHE A 477 10.84 12.00 -5.52
N MET A 478 9.70 11.78 -6.14
CA MET A 478 9.30 12.38 -7.41
C MET A 478 9.52 13.90 -7.46
N GLY A 479 10.01 14.40 -8.58
CA GLY A 479 10.26 15.82 -8.83
C GLY A 479 11.59 16.33 -8.30
N GLN A 480 12.25 15.61 -7.37
CA GLN A 480 13.55 16.02 -6.85
C GLN A 480 14.65 15.84 -7.91
N GLU A 481 14.50 14.86 -8.80
CA GLU A 481 15.37 14.62 -9.95
C GLU A 481 15.30 15.71 -11.03
N LEU A 482 14.31 16.60 -10.93
CA LEU A 482 14.17 17.75 -11.82
C LEU A 482 14.93 18.98 -11.31
N GLY A 483 15.36 19.00 -10.04
CA GLY A 483 16.03 20.15 -9.43
C GLY A 483 15.14 21.39 -9.31
N GLY A 484 13.82 21.21 -9.21
CA GLY A 484 12.87 22.30 -8.98
C GLY A 484 12.97 22.87 -7.56
N PHE A 485 12.59 24.15 -7.37
CA PHE A 485 12.66 24.82 -6.06
C PHE A 485 11.41 24.66 -5.22
N ALA A 486 10.31 24.17 -5.75
CA ALA A 486 9.08 23.92 -5.01
C ALA A 486 9.21 22.67 -4.12
N GLY A 487 8.74 22.77 -2.87
CA GLY A 487 8.57 21.61 -2.00
C GLY A 487 7.30 20.83 -2.33
N PHE A 488 7.11 19.69 -1.68
CA PHE A 488 5.92 18.87 -1.82
C PHE A 488 4.81 19.34 -0.88
N ASP A 489 3.62 19.63 -1.42
CA ASP A 489 2.44 20.09 -0.67
C ASP A 489 1.26 19.09 -0.69
N GLY A 490 1.42 17.96 -1.40
CA GLY A 490 0.38 16.94 -1.55
C GLY A 490 -0.81 17.33 -2.44
N ARG A 491 -0.77 18.50 -3.09
CA ARG A 491 -1.89 19.04 -3.89
C ARG A 491 -1.47 19.47 -5.28
N THR A 492 -0.31 20.08 -5.38
CA THR A 492 0.21 20.65 -6.63
C THR A 492 0.94 19.57 -7.43
N GLN A 493 0.62 19.48 -8.71
CA GLN A 493 1.34 18.61 -9.64
C GLN A 493 2.82 19.01 -9.71
N ILE A 494 3.71 18.04 -9.94
CA ILE A 494 5.12 18.33 -10.30
C ILE A 494 5.13 19.34 -11.46
N ASP A 495 5.95 20.37 -11.31
CA ASP A 495 6.17 21.34 -12.37
C ASP A 495 7.15 20.77 -13.41
N TRP A 496 6.62 20.06 -14.38
CA TRP A 496 7.40 19.50 -15.48
C TRP A 496 8.00 20.58 -16.42
N SER A 497 7.47 21.82 -16.38
CA SER A 497 7.94 22.90 -17.23
C SER A 497 9.32 23.41 -16.82
N VAL A 498 9.79 23.09 -15.60
CA VAL A 498 11.17 23.42 -15.19
C VAL A 498 12.23 22.82 -16.12
N LEU A 499 11.90 21.74 -16.83
CA LEU A 499 12.80 21.12 -17.82
C LEU A 499 13.05 21.98 -19.07
N GLU A 500 12.31 23.05 -19.26
CA GLU A 500 12.60 24.08 -20.30
C GLU A 500 13.83 24.92 -19.96
N PHE A 501 14.25 24.89 -18.67
CA PHE A 501 15.47 25.57 -18.23
C PHE A 501 16.68 24.61 -18.29
N ASP A 502 17.78 25.13 -18.84
CA ASP A 502 19.01 24.35 -19.04
C ASP A 502 19.53 23.69 -17.77
N ALA A 503 19.54 24.40 -16.64
CA ALA A 503 20.05 23.86 -15.38
C ALA A 503 19.27 22.64 -14.92
N ASN A 504 17.93 22.67 -15.02
CA ASN A 504 17.06 21.56 -14.66
C ASN A 504 17.21 20.37 -15.63
N SER A 505 17.27 20.66 -16.92
CA SER A 505 17.52 19.65 -17.96
C SER A 505 18.87 18.96 -17.77
N TYR A 506 19.95 19.75 -17.50
CA TYR A 506 21.27 19.19 -17.18
C TYR A 506 21.26 18.37 -15.88
N PHE A 507 20.55 18.83 -14.87
CA PHE A 507 20.44 18.10 -13.61
C PHE A 507 19.69 16.78 -13.78
N GLN A 508 18.56 16.76 -14.48
CA GLN A 508 17.84 15.52 -14.78
C GLN A 508 18.74 14.52 -15.54
N LYS A 509 19.49 15.02 -16.52
CA LYS A 509 20.47 14.20 -17.24
C LYS A 509 21.55 13.65 -16.31
N TYR A 510 22.03 14.47 -15.36
CA TYR A 510 22.99 14.04 -14.35
C TYR A 510 22.43 12.88 -13.53
N ILE A 511 21.20 13.00 -12.99
CA ILE A 511 20.54 11.95 -12.21
C ILE A 511 20.39 10.67 -13.04
N LYS A 512 19.94 10.78 -14.27
CA LYS A 512 19.83 9.62 -15.18
C LYS A 512 21.15 8.87 -15.37
N GLU A 513 22.23 9.59 -15.59
CA GLU A 513 23.55 8.96 -15.79
C GLU A 513 24.15 8.47 -14.46
N LEU A 514 23.83 9.11 -13.33
CA LEU A 514 24.20 8.67 -12.00
C LEU A 514 23.49 7.35 -11.63
N ASN A 515 22.20 7.24 -11.91
CA ASN A 515 21.43 6.00 -11.74
C ASN A 515 22.03 4.86 -12.57
N LYS A 516 22.41 5.15 -13.82
CA LYS A 516 23.09 4.16 -14.67
C LYS A 516 24.46 3.74 -14.11
N LEU A 517 25.21 4.66 -13.52
CA LEU A 517 26.48 4.35 -12.86
C LEU A 517 26.24 3.38 -11.69
N TYR A 518 25.23 3.67 -10.86
CA TYR A 518 24.84 2.80 -9.74
C TYR A 518 24.44 1.40 -10.21
N ASP A 519 23.62 1.29 -11.25
CA ASP A 519 23.15 0.02 -11.80
C ASP A 519 24.29 -0.82 -12.44
N THR A 520 25.34 -0.18 -12.94
CA THR A 520 26.41 -0.86 -13.70
C THR A 520 27.69 -1.12 -12.90
N LYS A 521 27.83 -0.57 -11.71
CA LYS A 521 29.03 -0.70 -10.87
C LYS A 521 28.75 -1.52 -9.60
N ASN A 522 29.19 -2.77 -9.60
CA ASN A 522 29.02 -3.68 -8.46
C ASN A 522 29.49 -3.07 -7.13
N ALA A 523 30.57 -2.28 -7.18
CA ALA A 523 31.08 -1.57 -6.01
C ALA A 523 30.05 -0.60 -5.37
N LEU A 524 29.07 -0.10 -6.11
CA LEU A 524 28.07 0.84 -5.59
C LEU A 524 26.78 0.17 -5.13
N CYS A 525 26.49 -1.03 -5.62
CA CYS A 525 25.19 -1.68 -5.44
C CYS A 525 25.15 -2.82 -4.40
N GLY A 526 26.16 -2.96 -3.56
CA GLY A 526 26.08 -3.80 -2.37
C GLY A 526 26.72 -5.20 -2.45
N ASP A 527 27.05 -5.70 -3.65
CA ASP A 527 27.66 -7.02 -3.83
C ASP A 527 29.19 -7.04 -3.74
N GLY A 528 29.77 -5.96 -3.27
CA GLY A 528 31.20 -5.81 -3.14
C GLY A 528 31.81 -6.61 -1.98
N ARG A 529 33.17 -6.61 -1.91
CA ARG A 529 33.94 -7.29 -0.85
C ARG A 529 33.73 -6.70 0.56
N ASP A 530 33.11 -5.50 0.66
CA ASP A 530 32.78 -4.82 1.92
C ASP A 530 31.54 -5.40 2.62
N LEU A 531 31.04 -6.52 2.15
CA LEU A 531 29.89 -7.19 2.74
C LEU A 531 30.13 -7.51 4.21
N ALA A 532 29.23 -7.04 5.03
CA ALA A 532 29.06 -7.31 6.46
C ALA A 532 30.02 -6.55 7.41
N GLY A 533 29.74 -5.28 7.63
CA GLY A 533 30.12 -4.61 8.88
C GLY A 533 31.51 -3.97 8.91
N SER A 534 32.11 -3.68 7.76
CA SER A 534 33.26 -2.78 7.70
C SER A 534 32.77 -1.33 7.54
N ALA A 535 33.15 -0.48 8.50
CA ALA A 535 32.90 0.96 8.40
C ALA A 535 33.57 1.53 7.15
N LEU A 536 32.88 2.41 6.45
CA LEU A 536 33.43 3.13 5.30
C LEU A 536 34.62 4.00 5.78
N ASP A 537 35.84 3.72 5.30
CA ASP A 537 37.02 4.51 5.66
C ASP A 537 37.06 5.82 4.84
N ILE A 538 36.54 6.88 5.46
CA ILE A 538 36.50 8.21 4.86
C ILE A 538 37.77 8.97 5.20
N GLN A 539 38.58 9.23 4.18
CA GLN A 539 39.77 10.09 4.29
C GLN A 539 39.32 11.55 4.05
N GLU A 540 39.66 12.44 5.01
CA GLU A 540 39.31 13.86 4.91
C GLU A 540 40.54 14.74 4.95
N LYS A 541 40.63 15.68 4.02
CA LYS A 541 41.67 16.70 4.00
C LYS A 541 41.07 18.07 3.62
N GLY A 542 40.92 18.94 4.59
CA GLY A 542 40.25 20.21 4.45
C GLY A 542 38.76 20.00 4.19
N GLN A 543 38.24 20.52 3.10
CA GLN A 543 36.83 20.33 2.67
C GLN A 543 36.70 19.23 1.59
N VAL A 544 37.71 18.38 1.42
CA VAL A 544 37.68 17.26 0.46
C VAL A 544 37.68 15.95 1.24
N ILE A 545 36.72 15.10 0.92
CA ILE A 545 36.70 13.70 1.39
C ILE A 545 36.96 12.75 0.23
N SER A 546 37.55 11.61 0.55
CA SER A 546 37.63 10.48 -0.38
C SER A 546 37.44 9.16 0.35
N PHE A 547 36.90 8.18 -0.35
CA PHE A 547 36.74 6.81 0.15
C PHE A 547 36.69 5.84 -1.03
N VAL A 548 36.91 4.56 -0.74
CA VAL A 548 36.77 3.47 -1.70
C VAL A 548 35.47 2.73 -1.47
N ARG A 549 34.84 2.32 -2.56
CA ARG A 549 33.79 1.31 -2.57
C ARG A 549 34.36 0.07 -3.28
N HIS A 550 34.37 -1.05 -2.57
CA HIS A 550 34.98 -2.26 -3.08
C HIS A 550 34.00 -3.05 -3.96
N GLY A 551 34.49 -3.42 -5.16
CA GLY A 551 33.77 -4.31 -6.07
C GLY A 551 33.97 -5.79 -5.70
N LEU A 552 33.51 -6.70 -6.56
CA LEU A 552 33.75 -8.14 -6.40
C LEU A 552 35.26 -8.46 -6.48
N ASP A 553 35.95 -7.80 -7.39
CA ASP A 553 37.41 -7.83 -7.54
C ASP A 553 38.00 -6.45 -7.31
N VAL A 554 39.29 -6.38 -6.89
CA VAL A 554 40.02 -5.11 -6.69
C VAL A 554 40.02 -4.23 -7.95
N ALA A 555 40.02 -4.84 -9.14
CA ALA A 555 39.94 -4.13 -10.40
C ALA A 555 38.58 -3.49 -10.69
N ASP A 556 37.55 -3.83 -9.91
CA ASP A 556 36.20 -3.29 -10.01
C ASP A 556 35.92 -2.21 -8.96
N ASP A 557 36.89 -1.94 -8.08
CA ASP A 557 36.80 -0.89 -7.06
C ASP A 557 36.60 0.48 -7.71
N VAL A 558 35.82 1.32 -7.03
CA VAL A 558 35.64 2.71 -7.39
C VAL A 558 36.04 3.62 -6.23
N TYR A 559 36.72 4.71 -6.58
CA TYR A 559 37.24 5.67 -5.63
C TYR A 559 36.46 6.96 -5.77
N ILE A 560 35.89 7.41 -4.69
CA ILE A 560 34.99 8.57 -4.63
C ILE A 560 35.77 9.76 -4.09
N VAL A 561 35.61 10.92 -4.71
CA VAL A 561 36.15 12.20 -4.24
C VAL A 561 35.03 13.23 -4.22
N CYS A 562 34.80 13.85 -3.06
CA CYS A 562 33.84 14.95 -2.89
C CYS A 562 34.56 16.20 -2.38
N ASN A 563 34.38 17.32 -3.04
CA ASN A 563 34.86 18.62 -2.58
C ASN A 563 33.67 19.51 -2.19
N PHE A 564 33.56 19.80 -0.91
CA PHE A 564 32.49 20.65 -0.33
C PHE A 564 32.84 22.13 -0.31
N GLY A 565 34.05 22.50 -0.75
CA GLY A 565 34.55 23.86 -0.72
C GLY A 565 34.37 24.61 -2.04
N LEU A 566 34.55 25.95 -1.98
CA LEU A 566 34.42 26.87 -3.13
C LEU A 566 35.72 26.96 -3.95
N LYS A 567 36.74 26.18 -3.69
CA LYS A 567 38.02 26.22 -4.37
C LYS A 567 38.32 24.90 -5.08
N ASN A 568 38.83 25.00 -6.30
CA ASN A 568 39.39 23.85 -6.98
C ASN A 568 40.66 23.39 -6.24
N VAL A 569 40.73 22.11 -5.87
CA VAL A 569 41.92 21.51 -5.27
C VAL A 569 42.63 20.71 -6.36
N THR A 570 43.88 21.09 -6.64
CA THR A 570 44.76 20.39 -7.60
C THR A 570 45.80 19.57 -6.85
N GLY A 571 46.21 18.43 -7.41
CA GLY A 571 47.19 17.55 -6.79
C GLY A 571 46.72 16.91 -5.48
N TYR A 572 45.39 16.64 -5.39
CA TYR A 572 44.86 15.84 -4.29
C TYR A 572 45.38 14.42 -4.37
N LYS A 573 45.99 13.94 -3.31
CA LYS A 573 46.53 12.59 -3.23
C LYS A 573 45.45 11.61 -2.85
N LEU A 574 44.95 10.89 -3.84
CA LEU A 574 43.91 9.85 -3.66
C LEU A 574 44.58 8.50 -3.45
N PRO A 575 44.45 7.88 -2.26
CA PRO A 575 44.96 6.53 -2.02
C PRO A 575 44.23 5.51 -2.91
N VAL A 576 44.96 4.57 -3.46
CA VAL A 576 44.45 3.46 -4.29
C VAL A 576 45.12 2.14 -3.89
N GLU A 577 44.38 1.03 -4.01
CA GLU A 577 44.89 -0.27 -3.52
C GLU A 577 45.88 -0.98 -4.45
N THR A 578 45.81 -0.64 -5.75
CA THR A 578 46.66 -1.33 -6.75
C THR A 578 47.41 -0.32 -7.62
N ASP A 579 48.62 -0.70 -8.00
CA ASP A 579 49.36 0.03 -9.01
C ASP A 579 48.65 -0.13 -10.37
N GLY A 580 48.80 0.89 -11.23
CA GLY A 580 48.21 0.86 -12.55
C GLY A 580 47.69 2.21 -12.99
N LYS A 581 46.87 2.19 -14.02
CA LYS A 581 46.26 3.41 -14.58
C LYS A 581 44.83 3.57 -14.06
N TYR A 582 44.53 4.80 -13.69
CA TYR A 582 43.20 5.21 -13.24
C TYR A 582 42.63 6.29 -14.12
N ARG A 583 41.32 6.33 -14.24
CA ARG A 583 40.64 7.44 -14.95
C ARG A 583 39.39 7.86 -14.17
N GLU A 584 39.05 9.13 -14.34
CA GLU A 584 37.74 9.63 -13.94
C GLU A 584 36.68 9.04 -14.86
N ILE A 585 35.76 8.27 -14.30
CA ILE A 585 34.65 7.65 -15.03
C ILE A 585 33.34 8.43 -14.90
N PHE A 586 33.24 9.30 -13.88
CA PHE A 586 32.10 10.17 -13.66
C PHE A 586 32.52 11.42 -12.91
N SER A 587 31.95 12.59 -13.27
CA SER A 587 32.18 13.86 -12.58
C SER A 587 30.96 14.75 -12.66
N SER A 588 30.53 15.30 -11.52
CA SER A 588 29.43 16.26 -11.44
C SER A 588 29.77 17.61 -12.06
N ASP A 589 31.08 17.94 -12.23
CA ASP A 589 31.54 19.18 -12.83
C ASP A 589 31.66 19.11 -14.36
N ASN A 590 31.20 18.02 -14.97
CA ASN A 590 31.21 17.90 -16.44
C ASN A 590 30.23 18.89 -17.08
N LEU A 591 30.68 19.53 -18.18
CA LEU A 591 29.88 20.49 -18.96
C LEU A 591 28.51 19.94 -19.38
N LYS A 592 28.41 18.63 -19.64
CA LYS A 592 27.14 17.98 -20.05
C LYS A 592 26.06 17.95 -18.95
N TYR A 593 26.45 18.29 -17.71
CA TYR A 593 25.59 18.40 -16.54
C TYR A 593 25.50 19.84 -16.00
N GLY A 594 26.00 20.82 -16.75
CA GLY A 594 26.04 22.21 -16.33
C GLY A 594 27.15 22.52 -15.31
N GLY A 595 28.22 21.72 -15.27
CA GLY A 595 29.44 22.04 -14.54
C GLY A 595 30.37 22.93 -15.34
N GLU A 596 31.53 23.31 -14.76
CA GLU A 596 32.54 24.16 -15.37
C GLU A 596 33.51 23.39 -16.29
N GLY A 597 33.53 22.06 -16.23
CA GLY A 597 34.37 21.19 -17.05
C GLY A 597 35.81 21.03 -16.55
N ASN A 598 36.06 21.28 -15.29
CA ASN A 598 37.37 21.07 -14.65
C ASN A 598 37.64 19.58 -14.32
N ASN A 599 37.27 18.70 -15.23
CA ASN A 599 37.40 17.25 -15.07
C ASN A 599 38.85 16.79 -15.25
N ASN A 600 39.17 15.65 -14.59
CA ASN A 600 40.44 14.96 -14.84
C ASN A 600 40.41 14.29 -16.22
N LYS A 601 41.35 14.64 -17.09
CA LYS A 601 41.44 14.12 -18.46
C LYS A 601 42.55 13.09 -18.58
N GLY A 602 42.27 12.02 -19.32
CA GLY A 602 43.26 10.96 -19.58
C GLY A 602 43.34 9.94 -18.45
N TYR A 603 44.55 9.54 -18.11
CA TYR A 603 44.85 8.54 -17.11
C TYR A 603 45.85 9.07 -16.11
N GLU A 604 45.63 8.83 -14.84
CA GLU A 604 46.60 8.99 -13.77
C GLU A 604 47.28 7.64 -13.50
N THR A 605 48.57 7.63 -13.27
CA THR A 605 49.33 6.40 -12.98
C THR A 605 49.61 6.35 -11.48
N ALA A 606 49.17 5.28 -10.83
CA ALA A 606 49.48 5.07 -9.43
C ALA A 606 50.98 4.87 -9.21
N ALA A 607 51.51 5.56 -8.21
CA ALA A 607 52.86 5.39 -7.72
C ALA A 607 52.81 5.32 -6.19
N ASP A 608 53.37 4.28 -5.61
CA ASP A 608 53.35 4.03 -4.16
C ASP A 608 51.92 4.00 -3.56
N GLY A 609 50.96 3.45 -4.31
CA GLY A 609 49.53 3.34 -3.87
C GLY A 609 48.77 4.67 -3.87
N VAL A 610 49.20 5.67 -4.65
CA VAL A 610 48.56 7.00 -4.75
C VAL A 610 48.47 7.47 -6.18
N ILE A 611 47.34 8.13 -6.53
CA ILE A 611 47.19 8.94 -7.74
C ILE A 611 47.00 10.40 -7.37
N GLU A 612 47.42 11.33 -8.24
CA GLU A 612 47.18 12.77 -8.08
C GLU A 612 46.02 13.19 -8.94
N VAL A 613 44.97 13.73 -8.33
CA VAL A 613 43.75 14.14 -9.02
C VAL A 613 43.37 15.59 -8.72
N SER A 614 42.55 16.16 -9.55
CA SER A 614 41.88 17.44 -9.27
C SER A 614 40.48 17.17 -8.70
N ALA A 615 40.11 17.90 -7.65
CA ALA A 615 38.78 17.96 -7.09
C ALA A 615 38.19 19.36 -7.27
N PRO A 616 37.37 19.60 -8.34
CA PRO A 616 36.74 20.89 -8.59
C PRO A 616 35.89 21.36 -7.40
N ALA A 617 35.63 22.66 -7.32
CA ALA A 617 34.75 23.23 -6.29
C ALA A 617 33.34 22.61 -6.35
N LEU A 618 32.73 22.35 -5.20
CA LEU A 618 31.35 21.79 -5.08
C LEU A 618 31.12 20.59 -6.02
N SER A 619 32.04 19.63 -6.01
CA SER A 619 32.03 18.54 -6.97
C SER A 619 32.09 17.15 -6.36
N PHE A 620 31.54 16.19 -7.10
CA PHE A 620 31.60 14.76 -6.89
C PHE A 620 32.28 14.10 -8.08
N ALA A 621 33.25 13.25 -7.83
CA ALA A 621 33.96 12.51 -8.88
C ALA A 621 34.16 11.04 -8.50
N VAL A 622 34.16 10.17 -9.51
CA VAL A 622 34.39 8.73 -9.38
C VAL A 622 35.55 8.33 -10.28
N PHE A 623 36.52 7.66 -9.70
CA PHE A 623 37.67 7.11 -10.38
C PHE A 623 37.65 5.59 -10.35
N ALA A 624 38.14 4.95 -11.41
CA ALA A 624 38.25 3.50 -11.50
C ALA A 624 39.56 3.08 -12.17
N HIS A 625 40.04 1.90 -11.80
CA HIS A 625 41.18 1.27 -12.46
C HIS A 625 40.84 0.98 -13.94
N VAL A 626 41.83 1.17 -14.81
CA VAL A 626 41.73 0.86 -16.25
C VAL A 626 42.27 -0.53 -16.49
N LYS A 627 41.39 -1.44 -16.85
CA LYS A 627 41.76 -2.83 -17.20
C LYS A 627 42.56 -2.89 -18.49
#